data_1f2e3c286782843abcbe4eb9d9d344de
#
_entry.id   1f2e3c286782843abcbe4eb9d9d344de
#
_cell.length_a   1.000
_cell.length_b   1.000
_cell.length_c   1.000
_cell.angle_alpha   90.00
_cell.angle_beta   90.00
_cell.angle_gamma   90.00
#
_symmetry.space_group_name_H-M   'P 1'
#
loop_
_entity.id
_entity.type
_entity.pdbx_description
1 polymer ?
#
loop_
_entity_poly.entity_id
_entity_poly.type
_entity_poly.pdbx_seq_one_letter_code
_entity_poly.pdbx_strand_id
1 'polypeptide(L)'
;MKTTPNGIDGMWTELVHMCNEQFESEPFKRLVNTKFTKARAQQYSIQMAFYVQNRRDCWGYVQGSAPLEIKKLIWQHEEDELIGRKSEGKQDHITLAVKEGEVFGLTAEAFERNPRLEGGEVCFSAWIRLAQRSWLEAIAASAILEMRNSGELIQGGSLSKRIGAMLERDLGIPMKKQINTAEHVVMDVEHAHLLMQVARKYADTETARNAILQGAAESLMVDRVYRGHLADMLETLPDN
;
A
#
# COMPACT_ATOMS: atom_id res chain seq x y z
N MET A 1 17.44 -11.11 -21.21
CA MET A 1 16.67 -9.85 -21.19
C MET A 1 15.22 -10.20 -21.51
N LYS A 2 14.27 -9.94 -20.60
CA LYS A 2 12.84 -10.01 -20.95
C LYS A 2 12.57 -8.89 -21.96
N THR A 3 11.91 -9.19 -23.06
CA THR A 3 11.47 -8.18 -24.04
C THR A 3 10.47 -7.26 -23.36
N THR A 4 10.68 -5.94 -23.45
CA THR A 4 9.72 -4.95 -22.93
C THR A 4 8.36 -5.21 -23.57
N PRO A 5 7.28 -5.27 -22.78
CA PRO A 5 5.94 -5.48 -23.31
C PRO A 5 5.60 -4.43 -24.37
N ASN A 6 5.07 -4.88 -25.53
CA ASN A 6 4.71 -3.98 -26.61
C ASN A 6 3.50 -3.11 -26.23
N GLY A 7 3.69 -1.78 -26.20
CA GLY A 7 2.63 -0.82 -25.96
C GLY A 7 2.20 -0.69 -24.51
N ILE A 8 1.16 0.12 -24.28
CA ILE A 8 0.63 0.44 -22.95
C ILE A 8 -0.10 -0.78 -22.34
N ASP A 9 -0.85 -1.53 -23.15
CA ASP A 9 -1.60 -2.70 -22.67
C ASP A 9 -0.66 -3.83 -22.21
N GLY A 10 0.45 -4.04 -22.95
CA GLY A 10 1.49 -4.99 -22.53
C GLY A 10 2.16 -4.58 -21.22
N MET A 11 2.48 -3.29 -21.06
CA MET A 11 3.01 -2.76 -19.81
C MET A 11 2.01 -2.93 -18.66
N TRP A 12 0.72 -2.64 -18.87
CA TRP A 12 -0.31 -2.85 -17.87
C TRP A 12 -0.41 -4.31 -17.41
N THR A 13 -0.40 -5.23 -18.38
CA THR A 13 -0.40 -6.67 -18.10
C THR A 13 0.79 -7.07 -17.23
N GLU A 14 1.98 -6.54 -17.51
CA GLU A 14 3.19 -6.81 -16.71
C GLU A 14 3.08 -6.22 -15.29
N LEU A 15 2.54 -4.99 -15.14
CA LEU A 15 2.29 -4.39 -13.82
C LEU A 15 1.34 -5.24 -12.98
N VAL A 16 0.24 -5.70 -13.57
CA VAL A 16 -0.73 -6.59 -12.88
C VAL A 16 -0.08 -7.93 -12.54
N HIS A 17 0.73 -8.48 -13.42
CA HIS A 17 1.48 -9.72 -13.17
C HIS A 17 2.43 -9.54 -11.98
N MET A 18 3.25 -8.49 -11.98
CA MET A 18 4.15 -8.19 -10.86
C MET A 18 3.42 -8.02 -9.53
N CYS A 19 2.24 -7.40 -9.53
CA CYS A 19 1.41 -7.28 -8.32
C CYS A 19 0.94 -8.64 -7.81
N ASN A 20 0.52 -9.54 -8.69
CA ASN A 20 0.09 -10.89 -8.31
C ASN A 20 1.25 -11.75 -7.80
N GLU A 21 2.45 -11.65 -8.41
CA GLU A 21 3.65 -12.35 -7.96
C GLU A 21 4.06 -11.99 -6.52
N GLN A 22 3.64 -10.80 -5.99
CA GLN A 22 3.89 -10.46 -4.58
C GLN A 22 3.34 -11.53 -3.64
N PHE A 23 2.11 -12.00 -3.90
CA PHE A 23 1.40 -12.95 -3.05
C PHE A 23 1.96 -14.37 -3.13
N GLU A 24 2.77 -14.65 -4.16
CA GLU A 24 3.50 -15.91 -4.30
C GLU A 24 4.87 -15.88 -3.60
N SER A 25 5.34 -14.70 -3.20
CA SER A 25 6.61 -14.55 -2.49
C SER A 25 6.53 -15.06 -1.05
N GLU A 26 7.64 -15.57 -0.52
CA GLU A 26 7.71 -16.10 0.84
C GLU A 26 7.32 -15.07 1.91
N PRO A 27 7.76 -13.78 1.85
CA PRO A 27 7.34 -12.77 2.83
C PRO A 27 5.84 -12.56 2.89
N PHE A 28 5.17 -12.52 1.74
CA PHE A 28 3.71 -12.38 1.70
C PHE A 28 2.99 -13.64 2.18
N LYS A 29 3.45 -14.83 1.77
CA LYS A 29 2.89 -16.10 2.24
C LYS A 29 2.96 -16.24 3.76
N ARG A 30 4.09 -15.89 4.36
CA ARG A 30 4.25 -15.89 5.82
C ARG A 30 3.25 -14.92 6.47
N LEU A 31 3.22 -13.67 6.01
CA LEU A 31 2.32 -12.67 6.55
C LEU A 31 0.85 -13.11 6.49
N VAL A 32 0.36 -13.57 5.33
CA VAL A 32 -1.05 -13.94 5.16
C VAL A 32 -1.43 -15.30 5.77
N ASN A 33 -0.45 -16.07 6.25
CA ASN A 33 -0.67 -17.30 6.99
C ASN A 33 -0.45 -17.14 8.51
N THR A 34 0.00 -15.98 8.96
CA THR A 34 0.17 -15.69 10.39
C THR A 34 -1.17 -15.77 11.11
N LYS A 35 -1.23 -16.50 12.24
CA LYS A 35 -2.38 -16.47 13.14
C LYS A 35 -2.38 -15.15 13.92
N PHE A 36 -3.45 -14.38 13.83
CA PHE A 36 -3.59 -13.17 14.64
C PHE A 36 -3.98 -13.50 16.08
N THR A 37 -3.21 -12.97 17.02
CA THR A 37 -3.61 -12.77 18.41
C THR A 37 -3.93 -11.29 18.62
N LYS A 38 -4.50 -10.92 19.76
CA LYS A 38 -4.76 -9.52 20.08
C LYS A 38 -3.46 -8.70 20.04
N ALA A 39 -2.36 -9.22 20.59
CA ALA A 39 -1.05 -8.56 20.60
C ALA A 39 -0.51 -8.35 19.17
N ARG A 40 -0.64 -9.36 18.31
CA ARG A 40 -0.25 -9.28 16.89
C ARG A 40 -1.08 -8.26 16.13
N ALA A 41 -2.40 -8.23 16.34
CA ALA A 41 -3.29 -7.23 15.72
C ALA A 41 -2.95 -5.80 16.15
N GLN A 42 -2.64 -5.61 17.42
CA GLN A 42 -2.18 -4.32 17.96
C GLN A 42 -0.88 -3.85 17.27
N GLN A 43 0.14 -4.69 17.24
CA GLN A 43 1.42 -4.32 16.62
C GLN A 43 1.29 -4.12 15.11
N TYR A 44 0.54 -4.98 14.42
CA TYR A 44 0.25 -4.80 13.00
C TYR A 44 -0.42 -3.45 12.72
N SER A 45 -1.44 -3.08 13.50
CA SER A 45 -2.17 -1.81 13.36
C SER A 45 -1.25 -0.60 13.54
N ILE A 46 -0.37 -0.62 14.54
CA ILE A 46 0.62 0.44 14.79
C ILE A 46 1.58 0.59 13.59
N GLN A 47 2.14 -0.51 13.10
CA GLN A 47 3.07 -0.46 11.98
C GLN A 47 2.39 -0.04 10.66
N MET A 48 1.12 -0.38 10.49
CA MET A 48 0.33 0.07 9.34
C MET A 48 0.03 1.57 9.38
N ALA A 49 -0.18 2.18 10.56
CA ALA A 49 -0.31 3.63 10.66
C ALA A 49 0.98 4.35 10.21
N PHE A 50 2.16 3.86 10.59
CA PHE A 50 3.44 4.40 10.08
C PHE A 50 3.60 4.19 8.57
N TYR A 51 3.17 3.05 8.04
CA TYR A 51 3.16 2.82 6.61
C TYR A 51 2.29 3.85 5.88
N VAL A 52 1.07 4.10 6.35
CA VAL A 52 0.17 5.11 5.77
C VAL A 52 0.82 6.49 5.78
N GLN A 53 1.45 6.91 6.89
CA GLN A 53 2.18 8.19 6.95
C GLN A 53 3.30 8.26 5.90
N ASN A 54 4.13 7.23 5.80
CA ASN A 54 5.21 7.20 4.81
C ASN A 54 4.69 7.30 3.38
N ARG A 55 3.51 6.70 3.09
CA ARG A 55 2.88 6.84 1.76
C ARG A 55 2.55 8.30 1.46
N ARG A 56 2.05 9.07 2.44
CA ARG A 56 1.76 10.51 2.27
C ARG A 56 3.03 11.29 1.98
N ASP A 57 4.12 10.99 2.69
CA ASP A 57 5.43 11.61 2.42
C ASP A 57 5.91 11.32 0.99
N CYS A 58 5.80 10.06 0.52
CA CYS A 58 6.15 9.70 -0.85
C CYS A 58 5.32 10.48 -1.88
N TRP A 59 4.00 10.53 -1.74
CA TRP A 59 3.13 11.28 -2.63
C TRP A 59 3.43 12.77 -2.62
N GLY A 60 3.85 13.35 -1.49
CA GLY A 60 4.32 14.73 -1.39
C GLY A 60 5.53 15.01 -2.30
N TYR A 61 6.52 14.09 -2.36
CA TYR A 61 7.65 14.22 -3.30
C TYR A 61 7.22 14.08 -4.76
N VAL A 62 6.36 13.12 -5.08
CA VAL A 62 5.80 12.96 -6.45
C VAL A 62 5.04 14.22 -6.85
N GLN A 63 4.19 14.75 -5.95
CA GLN A 63 3.47 16.01 -6.16
C GLN A 63 4.41 17.17 -6.48
N GLY A 64 5.57 17.25 -5.82
CA GLY A 64 6.56 18.29 -6.05
C GLY A 64 7.17 18.27 -7.46
N SER A 65 7.38 17.07 -8.03
CA SER A 65 8.14 16.85 -9.28
C SER A 65 7.29 16.62 -10.54
N ALA A 66 6.03 16.20 -10.40
CA ALA A 66 5.16 15.86 -11.52
C ALA A 66 4.71 17.07 -12.34
N PRO A 67 4.29 16.89 -13.62
CA PRO A 67 3.63 17.93 -14.41
C PRO A 67 2.32 18.40 -13.77
N LEU A 68 1.92 19.67 -14.04
CA LEU A 68 0.78 20.32 -13.40
C LEU A 68 -0.54 19.50 -13.46
N GLU A 69 -0.82 18.88 -14.58
CA GLU A 69 -2.03 18.06 -14.74
C GLU A 69 -1.99 16.79 -13.92
N ILE A 70 -0.79 16.19 -13.75
CA ILE A 70 -0.61 15.03 -12.89
C ILE A 70 -0.67 15.41 -11.41
N LYS A 71 -0.17 16.61 -11.05
CA LYS A 71 -0.36 17.16 -9.70
C LYS A 71 -1.84 17.24 -9.32
N LYS A 72 -2.73 17.54 -10.26
CA LYS A 72 -4.18 17.56 -10.00
C LYS A 72 -4.74 16.16 -9.67
N LEU A 73 -4.28 15.14 -10.41
CA LEU A 73 -4.69 13.76 -10.14
C LEU A 73 -4.18 13.27 -8.78
N ILE A 74 -2.91 13.60 -8.45
CA ILE A 74 -2.33 13.27 -7.14
C ILE A 74 -3.10 14.00 -6.03
N TRP A 75 -3.47 15.26 -6.25
CA TRP A 75 -4.22 16.03 -5.26
C TRP A 75 -5.60 15.44 -5.00
N GLN A 76 -6.29 14.97 -6.03
CA GLN A 76 -7.58 14.27 -5.87
C GLN A 76 -7.43 12.99 -5.06
N HIS A 77 -6.38 12.18 -5.34
CA HIS A 77 -6.05 11.01 -4.57
C HIS A 77 -5.73 11.35 -3.09
N GLU A 78 -4.88 12.36 -2.86
CA GLU A 78 -4.48 12.77 -1.52
C GLU A 78 -5.60 13.47 -0.73
N GLU A 79 -6.62 14.01 -1.40
CA GLU A 79 -7.81 14.53 -0.72
C GLU A 79 -8.52 13.42 0.06
N ASP A 80 -8.71 12.25 -0.55
CA ASP A 80 -9.31 11.09 0.12
C ASP A 80 -8.43 10.62 1.29
N GLU A 81 -7.14 10.58 1.08
CA GLU A 81 -6.16 10.02 2.00
C GLU A 81 -5.87 10.90 3.23
N LEU A 82 -5.75 12.24 3.03
CA LEU A 82 -5.33 13.19 4.06
C LEU A 82 -6.49 13.95 4.72
N ILE A 83 -7.60 14.10 4.01
CA ILE A 83 -8.72 14.95 4.46
C ILE A 83 -9.96 14.10 4.71
N GLY A 84 -10.08 13.00 3.98
CA GLY A 84 -11.28 12.18 3.92
C GLY A 84 -12.40 12.84 3.10
N ARG A 85 -13.37 12.07 2.71
CA ARG A 85 -14.57 12.55 1.98
C ARG A 85 -15.61 13.09 2.97
N LYS A 86 -15.40 14.29 3.45
CA LYS A 86 -16.29 14.92 4.46
C LYS A 86 -17.75 14.99 4.03
N SER A 87 -18.02 15.17 2.73
CA SER A 87 -19.38 15.15 2.16
C SER A 87 -20.09 13.80 2.33
N GLU A 88 -19.33 12.71 2.44
CA GLU A 88 -19.80 11.35 2.67
C GLU A 88 -19.67 10.91 4.14
N GLY A 89 -19.21 11.80 5.02
CA GLY A 89 -18.95 11.50 6.43
C GLY A 89 -17.71 10.62 6.65
N LYS A 90 -16.84 10.49 5.64
CA LYS A 90 -15.63 9.67 5.71
C LYS A 90 -14.45 10.46 6.26
N GLN A 91 -13.66 9.81 7.10
CA GLN A 91 -12.45 10.36 7.72
C GLN A 91 -11.21 10.04 6.89
N ASP A 92 -10.12 10.76 7.14
CA ASP A 92 -8.82 10.46 6.56
C ASP A 92 -8.29 9.08 7.03
N HIS A 93 -7.39 8.49 6.24
CA HIS A 93 -6.92 7.13 6.46
C HIS A 93 -6.06 6.97 7.74
N ILE A 94 -5.36 8.04 8.19
CA ILE A 94 -4.61 7.99 9.47
C ILE A 94 -5.58 7.91 10.64
N THR A 95 -6.63 8.74 10.62
CA THR A 95 -7.70 8.69 11.63
C THR A 95 -8.42 7.34 11.62
N LEU A 96 -8.70 6.78 10.44
CA LEU A 96 -9.30 5.45 10.32
C LEU A 96 -8.39 4.35 10.89
N ALA A 97 -7.08 4.40 10.62
CA ALA A 97 -6.12 3.43 11.15
C ALA A 97 -6.05 3.46 12.68
N VAL A 98 -6.01 4.66 13.29
CA VAL A 98 -6.01 4.83 14.75
C VAL A 98 -7.31 4.29 15.36
N LYS A 99 -8.46 4.64 14.79
CA LYS A 99 -9.76 4.16 15.26
C LYS A 99 -9.95 2.64 15.10
N GLU A 100 -9.43 2.06 14.03
CA GLU A 100 -9.43 0.60 13.90
C GLU A 100 -8.59 -0.04 15.01
N GLY A 101 -7.48 0.57 15.40
CA GLY A 101 -6.68 0.13 16.55
C GLY A 101 -7.44 0.06 17.86
N GLU A 102 -8.45 0.93 18.08
CA GLU A 102 -9.30 0.89 19.27
C GLU A 102 -10.09 -0.43 19.38
N VAL A 103 -10.44 -1.06 18.25
CA VAL A 103 -11.12 -2.37 18.24
C VAL A 103 -10.23 -3.45 18.84
N PHE A 104 -8.90 -3.29 18.73
CA PHE A 104 -7.91 -4.17 19.35
C PHE A 104 -7.53 -3.72 20.77
N GLY A 105 -8.10 -2.61 21.27
CA GLY A 105 -7.84 -2.04 22.59
C GLY A 105 -6.60 -1.16 22.66
N LEU A 106 -6.17 -0.58 21.51
CA LEU A 106 -5.17 0.49 21.48
C LEU A 106 -5.80 1.82 21.86
N THR A 107 -5.01 2.72 22.43
CA THR A 107 -5.34 4.14 22.61
C THR A 107 -4.55 4.97 21.59
N ALA A 108 -4.93 6.22 21.37
CA ALA A 108 -4.18 7.12 20.47
C ALA A 108 -2.70 7.25 20.88
N GLU A 109 -2.43 7.33 22.20
CA GLU A 109 -1.06 7.41 22.72
C GLU A 109 -0.21 6.17 22.38
N ALA A 110 -0.84 5.01 22.15
CA ALA A 110 -0.10 3.81 21.77
C ALA A 110 0.58 3.98 20.40
N PHE A 111 -0.04 4.70 19.48
CA PHE A 111 0.53 5.01 18.17
C PHE A 111 1.70 6.01 18.25
N GLU A 112 1.68 6.91 19.24
CA GLU A 112 2.75 7.89 19.47
C GLU A 112 3.97 7.28 20.18
N ARG A 113 3.74 6.35 21.12
CA ARG A 113 4.77 5.80 22.01
C ARG A 113 5.49 4.58 21.46
N ASN A 114 4.86 3.83 20.57
CA ASN A 114 5.48 2.64 20.00
C ASN A 114 6.48 3.03 18.91
N PRO A 115 7.67 2.40 18.87
CA PRO A 115 8.63 2.65 17.82
C PRO A 115 8.17 2.06 16.49
N ARG A 116 8.64 2.65 15.41
CA ARG A 116 8.60 2.01 14.10
C ARG A 116 9.46 0.75 14.10
N LEU A 117 9.05 -0.24 13.36
CA LEU A 117 9.85 -1.44 13.11
C LEU A 117 11.18 -1.03 12.45
N GLU A 118 12.31 -1.51 12.97
CA GLU A 118 13.65 -1.12 12.48
C GLU A 118 13.80 -1.42 10.98
N GLY A 119 13.43 -2.63 10.53
CA GLY A 119 13.40 -2.96 9.12
C GLY A 119 12.39 -2.14 8.31
N GLY A 120 11.32 -1.65 8.96
CA GLY A 120 10.34 -0.72 8.39
C GLY A 120 10.95 0.63 8.06
N GLU A 121 11.77 1.20 8.94
CA GLU A 121 12.49 2.47 8.70
C GLU A 121 13.40 2.40 7.47
N VAL A 122 14.07 1.29 7.25
CA VAL A 122 14.89 1.07 6.06
C VAL A 122 14.02 1.08 4.81
N CYS A 123 12.88 0.38 4.84
CA CYS A 123 11.93 0.34 3.74
C CYS A 123 11.30 1.73 3.47
N PHE A 124 10.93 2.46 4.51
CA PHE A 124 10.39 3.82 4.40
C PHE A 124 11.40 4.77 3.76
N SER A 125 12.66 4.71 4.16
CA SER A 125 13.73 5.47 3.54
C SER A 125 13.94 5.09 2.07
N ALA A 126 13.83 3.80 1.72
CA ALA A 126 13.94 3.34 0.34
C ALA A 126 12.78 3.87 -0.53
N TRP A 127 11.54 3.85 -0.04
CA TRP A 127 10.39 4.43 -0.77
C TRP A 127 10.51 5.95 -0.93
N ILE A 128 10.99 6.69 0.06
CA ILE A 128 11.28 8.12 -0.08
C ILE A 128 12.30 8.36 -1.19
N ARG A 129 13.37 7.55 -1.26
CA ARG A 129 14.36 7.66 -2.36
C ARG A 129 13.76 7.36 -3.73
N LEU A 130 12.86 6.39 -3.84
CA LEU A 130 12.12 6.13 -5.08
C LEU A 130 11.22 7.32 -5.47
N ALA A 131 10.54 7.92 -4.50
CA ALA A 131 9.69 9.10 -4.71
C ALA A 131 10.46 10.35 -5.13
N GLN A 132 11.77 10.40 -4.92
CA GLN A 132 12.66 11.50 -5.32
C GLN A 132 13.32 11.30 -6.70
N ARG A 133 13.04 10.20 -7.40
CA ARG A 133 13.55 9.94 -8.76
C ARG A 133 12.81 10.77 -9.81
N SER A 134 13.00 10.43 -11.08
CA SER A 134 12.18 11.01 -12.15
C SER A 134 10.71 10.83 -11.83
N TRP A 135 9.88 11.82 -12.15
CA TRP A 135 8.48 11.80 -11.77
C TRP A 135 7.69 10.57 -12.26
N LEU A 136 8.07 9.99 -13.42
CA LEU A 136 7.46 8.77 -13.93
C LEU A 136 7.82 7.53 -13.11
N GLU A 137 9.08 7.39 -12.70
CA GLU A 137 9.49 6.32 -11.78
C GLU A 137 8.82 6.50 -10.41
N ALA A 138 8.80 7.73 -9.91
CA ALA A 138 8.28 8.09 -8.61
C ALA A 138 6.76 7.83 -8.49
N ILE A 139 5.97 8.23 -9.51
CA ILE A 139 4.53 7.97 -9.50
C ILE A 139 4.24 6.48 -9.66
N ALA A 140 5.00 5.76 -10.48
CA ALA A 140 4.85 4.31 -10.61
C ALA A 140 5.18 3.58 -9.30
N ALA A 141 6.27 3.97 -8.63
CA ALA A 141 6.65 3.43 -7.33
C ALA A 141 5.59 3.67 -6.25
N SER A 142 4.85 4.78 -6.33
CA SER A 142 3.76 5.07 -5.40
C SER A 142 2.47 4.34 -5.78
N ALA A 143 2.02 4.45 -7.01
CA ALA A 143 0.74 3.93 -7.46
C ALA A 143 0.69 2.39 -7.58
N ILE A 144 1.83 1.71 -7.76
CA ILE A 144 1.86 0.24 -7.84
C ILE A 144 1.38 -0.42 -6.53
N LEU A 145 1.53 0.26 -5.39
CA LEU A 145 1.10 -0.26 -4.11
C LEU A 145 -0.43 -0.19 -3.96
N GLU A 146 -1.09 0.76 -4.61
CA GLU A 146 -2.55 0.79 -4.76
C GLU A 146 -3.02 -0.37 -5.67
N MET A 147 -2.37 -0.55 -6.83
CA MET A 147 -2.66 -1.67 -7.72
C MET A 147 -2.52 -3.03 -7.02
N ARG A 148 -1.45 -3.23 -6.24
CA ARG A 148 -1.21 -4.45 -5.46
C ARG A 148 -2.30 -4.68 -4.41
N ASN A 149 -3.01 -3.64 -4.00
CA ASN A 149 -4.10 -3.75 -3.03
C ASN A 149 -5.51 -3.70 -3.68
N SER A 150 -5.61 -3.63 -5.00
CA SER A 150 -6.89 -3.62 -5.71
C SER A 150 -7.53 -5.01 -5.76
N GLY A 151 -8.75 -5.12 -5.24
CA GLY A 151 -9.50 -6.38 -5.24
C GLY A 151 -9.89 -6.88 -6.63
N GLU A 152 -9.89 -6.01 -7.66
CA GLU A 152 -10.18 -6.37 -9.06
C GLU A 152 -8.96 -6.93 -9.79
N LEU A 153 -7.75 -6.44 -9.46
CA LEU A 153 -6.52 -6.80 -10.15
C LEU A 153 -5.83 -8.02 -9.52
N ILE A 154 -6.09 -8.30 -8.23
CA ILE A 154 -5.38 -9.32 -7.47
C ILE A 154 -6.20 -10.60 -7.36
N GLN A 155 -5.64 -11.69 -7.87
CA GLN A 155 -6.22 -13.03 -7.76
C GLN A 155 -6.34 -13.45 -6.29
N GLY A 156 -7.52 -13.86 -5.88
CA GLY A 156 -7.80 -14.23 -4.49
C GLY A 156 -8.05 -13.04 -3.54
N GLY A 157 -8.05 -11.82 -4.07
CA GLY A 157 -8.35 -10.58 -3.33
C GLY A 157 -7.11 -9.83 -2.81
N SER A 158 -7.33 -8.57 -2.51
CA SER A 158 -6.31 -7.64 -2.04
C SER A 158 -5.68 -8.05 -0.69
N LEU A 159 -4.54 -7.43 -0.33
CA LEU A 159 -3.93 -7.66 0.97
C LEU A 159 -4.87 -7.25 2.11
N SER A 160 -5.53 -6.10 2.01
CA SER A 160 -6.50 -5.64 3.02
C SER A 160 -7.64 -6.64 3.19
N LYS A 161 -8.19 -7.19 2.09
CA LYS A 161 -9.21 -8.23 2.16
C LYS A 161 -8.73 -9.50 2.88
N ARG A 162 -7.49 -9.94 2.59
CA ARG A 162 -6.89 -11.13 3.21
C ARG A 162 -6.64 -10.92 4.70
N ILE A 163 -6.04 -9.80 5.08
CA ILE A 163 -5.82 -9.46 6.49
C ILE A 163 -7.14 -9.34 7.24
N GLY A 164 -8.13 -8.67 6.66
CA GLY A 164 -9.46 -8.56 7.25
C GLY A 164 -10.12 -9.92 7.51
N ALA A 165 -10.00 -10.85 6.57
CA ALA A 165 -10.50 -12.22 6.74
C ALA A 165 -9.75 -12.97 7.86
N MET A 166 -8.44 -12.73 8.03
CA MET A 166 -7.66 -13.32 9.11
C MET A 166 -8.09 -12.76 10.48
N LEU A 167 -8.29 -11.45 10.60
CA LEU A 167 -8.79 -10.81 11.82
C LEU A 167 -10.19 -11.31 12.21
N GLU A 168 -11.05 -11.55 11.22
CA GLU A 168 -12.37 -12.14 11.47
C GLU A 168 -12.27 -13.61 11.90
N ARG A 169 -11.44 -14.41 11.20
CA ARG A 169 -11.22 -15.82 11.53
C ARG A 169 -10.63 -16.03 12.92
N ASP A 170 -9.61 -15.24 13.28
CA ASP A 170 -8.77 -15.49 14.45
C ASP A 170 -9.26 -14.76 15.71
N LEU A 171 -9.87 -13.58 15.55
CA LEU A 171 -10.32 -12.71 16.65
C LEU A 171 -11.84 -12.49 16.69
N GLY A 172 -12.58 -13.01 15.71
CA GLY A 172 -14.03 -12.80 15.61
C GLY A 172 -14.43 -11.34 15.32
N ILE A 173 -13.52 -10.54 14.74
CA ILE A 173 -13.76 -9.13 14.43
C ILE A 173 -14.24 -9.02 12.97
N PRO A 174 -15.54 -8.84 12.73
CA PRO A 174 -16.07 -8.82 11.37
C PRO A 174 -15.60 -7.58 10.61
N MET A 175 -15.49 -7.68 9.26
CA MET A 175 -15.01 -6.62 8.37
C MET A 175 -15.66 -5.26 8.65
N LYS A 176 -16.96 -5.21 8.96
CA LYS A 176 -17.68 -3.96 9.29
C LYS A 176 -17.16 -3.21 10.52
N LYS A 177 -16.36 -3.86 11.38
CA LYS A 177 -15.68 -3.23 12.53
C LYS A 177 -14.24 -2.85 12.21
N GLN A 178 -13.71 -3.31 11.09
CA GLN A 178 -12.36 -3.04 10.61
C GLN A 178 -12.43 -1.85 9.63
N ILE A 179 -12.69 -0.66 10.17
CA ILE A 179 -13.11 0.51 9.37
C ILE A 179 -12.05 0.99 8.37
N ASN A 180 -10.77 0.95 8.76
CA ASN A 180 -9.66 1.27 7.88
C ASN A 180 -9.45 0.18 6.81
N THR A 181 -9.43 -1.07 7.24
CA THR A 181 -9.29 -2.23 6.34
C THR A 181 -10.42 -2.29 5.33
N ALA A 182 -11.68 -2.06 5.77
CA ALA A 182 -12.85 -2.06 4.89
C ALA A 182 -12.83 -0.91 3.87
N GLU A 183 -12.37 0.28 4.26
CA GLU A 183 -12.24 1.43 3.35
C GLU A 183 -11.22 1.11 2.25
N HIS A 184 -10.04 0.60 2.58
CA HIS A 184 -9.03 0.18 1.61
C HIS A 184 -9.51 -0.92 0.64
N VAL A 185 -10.36 -1.85 1.08
CA VAL A 185 -10.94 -2.85 0.17
C VAL A 185 -11.76 -2.22 -0.96
N VAL A 186 -12.39 -1.07 -0.70
CA VAL A 186 -13.23 -0.34 -1.67
C VAL A 186 -12.42 0.67 -2.47
N MET A 187 -11.66 1.54 -1.78
CA MET A 187 -11.00 2.70 -2.40
C MET A 187 -9.82 2.31 -3.28
N ASP A 188 -9.07 1.26 -2.93
CA ASP A 188 -7.90 0.85 -3.71
C ASP A 188 -8.27 0.32 -5.11
N VAL A 189 -9.54 0.01 -5.37
CA VAL A 189 -10.04 -0.29 -6.71
C VAL A 189 -10.01 0.97 -7.59
N GLU A 190 -10.47 2.11 -7.08
CA GLU A 190 -10.45 3.40 -7.79
C GLU A 190 -9.02 3.91 -7.96
N HIS A 191 -8.22 3.88 -6.88
CA HIS A 191 -6.84 4.36 -6.86
C HIS A 191 -5.91 3.57 -7.80
N ALA A 192 -6.15 2.27 -7.97
CA ALA A 192 -5.36 1.40 -8.87
C ALA A 192 -5.33 1.89 -10.33
N HIS A 193 -6.35 2.63 -10.78
CA HIS A 193 -6.42 3.12 -12.15
C HIS A 193 -5.63 4.42 -12.41
N LEU A 194 -5.13 5.08 -11.36
CA LEU A 194 -4.35 6.32 -11.50
C LEU A 194 -3.11 6.11 -12.39
N LEU A 195 -2.37 5.03 -12.20
CA LEU A 195 -1.19 4.74 -13.01
C LEU A 195 -1.52 4.50 -14.48
N MET A 196 -2.66 3.88 -14.80
CA MET A 196 -3.11 3.72 -16.18
C MET A 196 -3.47 5.07 -16.82
N GLN A 197 -4.10 5.98 -16.08
CA GLN A 197 -4.40 7.33 -16.59
C GLN A 197 -3.12 8.09 -16.95
N VAL A 198 -2.10 7.99 -16.10
CA VAL A 198 -0.76 8.56 -16.36
C VAL A 198 -0.11 7.90 -17.57
N ALA A 199 -0.13 6.57 -17.63
CA ALA A 199 0.52 5.80 -18.69
C ALA A 199 -0.07 6.10 -20.07
N ARG A 200 -1.38 6.20 -20.19
CA ARG A 200 -2.05 6.56 -21.47
C ARG A 200 -1.60 7.89 -22.06
N LYS A 201 -1.11 8.79 -21.22
CA LYS A 201 -0.71 10.13 -21.65
C LYS A 201 0.79 10.28 -21.81
N TYR A 202 1.59 9.53 -21.06
CA TYR A 202 3.04 9.77 -20.95
C TYR A 202 3.90 8.55 -21.23
N ALA A 203 3.33 7.38 -21.51
CA ALA A 203 4.07 6.16 -21.78
C ALA A 203 4.06 5.76 -23.28
N ASP A 204 4.07 6.75 -24.17
CA ASP A 204 4.11 6.56 -25.63
C ASP A 204 5.45 6.01 -26.08
N THR A 205 6.55 6.33 -25.40
CA THR A 205 7.90 5.85 -25.71
C THR A 205 8.28 4.62 -24.88
N GLU A 206 9.18 3.81 -25.41
CA GLU A 206 9.76 2.66 -24.70
C GLU A 206 10.49 3.12 -23.41
N THR A 207 11.22 4.23 -23.48
CA THR A 207 11.92 4.82 -22.33
C THR A 207 10.96 5.16 -21.20
N ALA A 208 9.82 5.76 -21.51
CA ALA A 208 8.82 6.10 -20.51
C ALA A 208 8.17 4.85 -19.88
N ARG A 209 7.84 3.84 -20.71
CA ARG A 209 7.33 2.55 -20.19
C ARG A 209 8.34 1.84 -19.30
N ASN A 210 9.61 1.84 -19.67
CA ASN A 210 10.68 1.26 -18.86
C ASN A 210 10.83 1.98 -17.51
N ALA A 211 10.74 3.31 -17.48
CA ALA A 211 10.77 4.07 -16.23
C ALA A 211 9.62 3.69 -15.30
N ILE A 212 8.40 3.54 -15.83
CA ILE A 212 7.24 3.08 -15.06
C ILE A 212 7.46 1.67 -14.51
N LEU A 213 7.86 0.72 -15.36
CA LEU A 213 8.11 -0.67 -14.95
C LEU A 213 9.22 -0.76 -13.90
N GLN A 214 10.30 0.02 -14.05
CA GLN A 214 11.40 0.04 -13.09
C GLN A 214 10.95 0.58 -11.74
N GLY A 215 10.28 1.74 -11.69
CA GLY A 215 9.77 2.33 -10.46
C GLY A 215 8.82 1.37 -9.72
N ALA A 216 7.91 0.74 -10.46
CA ALA A 216 6.98 -0.26 -9.93
C ALA A 216 7.70 -1.49 -9.37
N ALA A 217 8.62 -2.09 -10.14
CA ALA A 217 9.36 -3.30 -9.73
C ALA A 217 10.18 -3.07 -8.46
N GLU A 218 10.89 -1.94 -8.37
CA GLU A 218 11.70 -1.62 -7.19
C GLU A 218 10.82 -1.33 -5.97
N SER A 219 9.69 -0.65 -6.13
CA SER A 219 8.74 -0.42 -5.03
C SER A 219 8.15 -1.73 -4.51
N LEU A 220 7.78 -2.64 -5.40
CA LEU A 220 7.29 -3.97 -5.02
C LEU A 220 8.39 -4.82 -4.34
N MET A 221 9.65 -4.65 -4.71
CA MET A 221 10.77 -5.29 -4.01
C MET A 221 10.87 -4.78 -2.56
N VAL A 222 10.77 -3.46 -2.35
CA VAL A 222 10.74 -2.86 -1.00
C VAL A 222 9.53 -3.36 -0.21
N ASP A 223 8.34 -3.46 -0.85
CA ASP A 223 7.13 -3.98 -0.19
C ASP A 223 7.30 -5.43 0.28
N ARG A 224 7.94 -6.30 -0.52
CA ARG A 224 8.26 -7.66 -0.07
C ARG A 224 9.12 -7.68 1.18
N VAL A 225 10.18 -6.86 1.22
CA VAL A 225 11.05 -6.75 2.39
C VAL A 225 10.27 -6.25 3.61
N TYR A 226 9.47 -5.21 3.44
CA TYR A 226 8.63 -4.67 4.52
C TYR A 226 7.64 -5.72 5.07
N ARG A 227 6.95 -6.48 4.19
CA ARG A 227 6.02 -7.54 4.62
C ARG A 227 6.74 -8.69 5.31
N GLY A 228 7.97 -9.00 4.92
CA GLY A 228 8.83 -9.94 5.61
C GLY A 228 9.14 -9.50 7.05
N HIS A 229 9.56 -8.26 7.23
CA HIS A 229 9.80 -7.71 8.58
C HIS A 229 8.53 -7.66 9.44
N LEU A 230 7.36 -7.38 8.84
CA LEU A 230 6.10 -7.48 9.57
C LEU A 230 5.83 -8.93 10.01
N ALA A 231 6.01 -9.91 9.13
CA ALA A 231 5.84 -11.32 9.48
C ALA A 231 6.80 -11.73 10.60
N ASP A 232 8.11 -11.38 10.49
CA ASP A 232 9.11 -11.64 11.53
C ASP A 232 8.68 -11.07 12.89
N MET A 233 8.27 -9.80 12.92
CA MET A 233 7.76 -9.15 14.13
C MET A 233 6.56 -9.89 14.73
N LEU A 234 5.56 -10.23 13.91
CA LEU A 234 4.35 -10.90 14.38
C LEU A 234 4.66 -12.29 14.93
N GLU A 235 5.59 -13.03 14.31
CA GLU A 235 6.01 -14.37 14.76
C GLU A 235 6.75 -14.35 16.11
N THR A 236 7.41 -13.24 16.48
CA THR A 236 8.05 -13.11 17.79
C THR A 236 7.06 -12.85 18.93
N LEU A 237 5.83 -12.45 18.62
CA LEU A 237 4.80 -12.16 19.62
C LEU A 237 4.07 -13.43 20.06
N PRO A 238 3.55 -13.47 21.31
CA PRO A 238 2.89 -14.65 21.87
C PRO A 238 1.73 -15.16 21.01
N ASP A 239 1.49 -16.47 21.09
CA ASP A 239 0.38 -17.19 20.42
C ASP A 239 -0.95 -17.12 21.21
N ASN A 240 -0.96 -16.52 22.39
CA ASN A 240 -2.08 -16.40 23.35
C ASN A 240 -2.41 -14.96 23.71
#